data_f23b42f432ff98f35e7f9541ae4f7281
#
_entry.id   f23b42f432ff98f35e7f9541ae4f7281
#
_cell.length_a   1.000
_cell.length_b   1.000
_cell.length_c   1.000
_cell.angle_alpha   90.00
_cell.angle_beta   90.00
_cell.angle_gamma   90.00
#
_symmetry.space_group_name_H-M   'P 1'
#
loop_
_entity.id
_entity.type
_entity.pdbx_description
1 polymer ?
#
loop_
_entity_poly.entity_id
_entity_poly.type
_entity_poly.pdbx_seq_one_letter_code
_entity_poly.pdbx_strand_id
1 'polypeptide(L)'
;EIMRGCTRGCRFCHAGMVNRPVREREPEEILQAMQAGLDATGYEQVGLLSLSSSDHTRILELIRSVYEKFKDTRVQVNLPSLRIASFSVDLMDELKDLRPGGGFTLAPEAATERMRAIINKPLDEEIILETARTIFEHGWLSLKLYFMIGLPQETMEDVQAILDLARKIKGIGKSMKGNRVRIHLGIATFIPK
;
A
#
# COMPACT_ATOMS: atom_id res chain seq x y z
N GLU A 1 -3.39 -15.48 2.99
CA GLU A 1 -2.68 -14.56 3.91
C GLU A 1 -1.20 -14.91 3.91
N ILE A 2 -0.33 -13.90 3.69
CA ILE A 2 1.13 -14.08 3.64
C ILE A 2 1.79 -13.81 5.00
N MET A 3 1.15 -12.95 5.80
CA MET A 3 1.64 -12.56 7.11
C MET A 3 0.47 -12.11 7.97
N ARG A 4 0.45 -12.50 9.23
CA ARG A 4 -0.53 -12.06 10.23
C ARG A 4 0.13 -11.21 11.30
N GLY A 5 -0.58 -10.17 11.75
CA GLY A 5 -0.08 -9.20 12.72
C GLY A 5 0.66 -8.04 12.07
N CYS A 6 1.03 -7.06 12.89
CA CYS A 6 1.80 -5.88 12.49
C CYS A 6 2.54 -5.32 13.71
N THR A 7 3.79 -4.89 13.52
CA THR A 7 4.64 -4.32 14.60
C THR A 7 4.48 -2.82 14.78
N ARG A 8 3.75 -2.12 13.90
CA ARG A 8 3.80 -0.65 13.78
C ARG A 8 3.06 0.11 14.89
N GLY A 9 1.98 -0.43 15.43
CA GLY A 9 1.29 0.16 16.58
C GLY A 9 0.54 1.46 16.28
N CYS A 10 0.03 1.66 15.06
CA CYS A 10 -0.83 2.80 14.75
C CYS A 10 -2.03 2.84 15.69
N ARG A 11 -2.32 3.98 16.33
CA ARG A 11 -3.31 4.09 17.42
C ARG A 11 -4.74 3.86 17.00
N PHE A 12 -5.05 4.01 15.72
CA PHE A 12 -6.38 3.74 15.16
C PHE A 12 -6.59 2.28 14.73
N CYS A 13 -5.53 1.46 14.69
CA CYS A 13 -5.57 0.15 14.06
C CYS A 13 -5.86 -0.97 15.07
N HIS A 14 -7.13 -1.37 15.18
CA HIS A 14 -7.52 -2.51 16.01
C HIS A 14 -6.85 -3.82 15.57
N ALA A 15 -6.83 -4.09 14.26
CA ALA A 15 -6.23 -5.30 13.70
C ALA A 15 -4.74 -5.45 14.07
N GLY A 16 -3.98 -4.33 14.08
CA GLY A 16 -2.58 -4.30 14.48
C GLY A 16 -2.35 -4.63 15.95
N MET A 17 -3.37 -4.51 16.81
CA MET A 17 -3.30 -4.85 18.24
C MET A 17 -3.69 -6.31 18.49
N VAL A 18 -4.83 -6.75 17.97
CA VAL A 18 -5.40 -8.07 18.31
C VAL A 18 -4.71 -9.23 17.59
N ASN A 19 -3.99 -8.98 16.50
CA ASN A 19 -3.32 -10.02 15.72
C ASN A 19 -1.82 -10.17 16.06
N ARG A 20 -1.34 -9.61 17.14
CA ARG A 20 0.04 -9.81 17.62
C ARG A 20 0.25 -11.23 18.17
N PRO A 21 1.48 -11.77 18.06
CA PRO A 21 2.68 -11.26 17.39
C PRO A 21 2.61 -11.36 15.87
N VAL A 22 3.58 -10.78 15.16
CA VAL A 22 3.74 -10.98 13.71
C VAL A 22 4.17 -12.42 13.45
N ARG A 23 3.53 -13.04 12.46
CA ARG A 23 3.83 -14.39 11.98
C ARG A 23 3.81 -14.35 10.45
N GLU A 24 4.95 -14.55 9.87
CA GLU A 24 5.13 -14.68 8.42
C GLU A 24 5.00 -16.13 7.99
N ARG A 25 4.51 -16.34 6.79
CA ARG A 25 4.52 -17.65 6.14
C ARG A 25 5.67 -17.72 5.16
N GLU A 26 6.24 -18.90 5.00
CA GLU A 26 7.29 -19.13 4.02
C GLU A 26 6.75 -18.99 2.58
N PRO A 27 7.56 -18.42 1.65
CA PRO A 27 7.15 -18.24 0.25
C PRO A 27 6.62 -19.53 -0.39
N GLU A 28 7.24 -20.68 -0.12
CA GLU A 28 6.86 -21.97 -0.65
C GLU A 28 5.46 -22.39 -0.19
N GLU A 29 5.12 -22.17 1.08
CA GLU A 29 3.80 -22.45 1.63
C GLU A 29 2.73 -21.55 1.01
N ILE A 30 3.09 -20.28 0.76
CA ILE A 30 2.20 -19.32 0.12
C ILE A 30 1.91 -19.75 -1.32
N LEU A 31 2.93 -20.13 -2.09
CA LEU A 31 2.79 -20.61 -3.46
C LEU A 31 1.94 -21.90 -3.55
N GLN A 32 2.11 -22.81 -2.63
CA GLN A 32 1.29 -24.02 -2.55
C GLN A 32 -0.17 -23.69 -2.26
N ALA A 33 -0.42 -22.80 -1.29
CA ALA A 33 -1.78 -22.36 -0.95
C ALA A 33 -2.45 -21.58 -2.10
N MET A 34 -1.69 -20.77 -2.84
CA MET A 34 -2.17 -20.07 -4.05
C MET A 34 -2.62 -21.09 -5.10
N GLN A 35 -1.78 -22.07 -5.42
CA GLN A 35 -2.09 -23.09 -6.41
C GLN A 35 -3.34 -23.87 -6.02
N ALA A 36 -3.35 -24.40 -4.79
CA ALA A 36 -4.49 -25.17 -4.30
C ALA A 36 -5.81 -24.36 -4.32
N GLY A 37 -5.73 -23.07 -3.97
CA GLY A 37 -6.89 -22.19 -4.02
C GLY A 37 -7.41 -21.94 -5.44
N LEU A 38 -6.51 -21.70 -6.40
CA LEU A 38 -6.86 -21.50 -7.82
C LEU A 38 -7.47 -22.78 -8.41
N ASP A 39 -6.85 -23.95 -8.15
CA ASP A 39 -7.33 -25.24 -8.64
C ASP A 39 -8.72 -25.59 -8.09
N ALA A 40 -8.96 -25.29 -6.80
CA ALA A 40 -10.22 -25.58 -6.14
C ALA A 40 -11.37 -24.64 -6.52
N THR A 41 -11.06 -23.40 -6.92
CA THR A 41 -12.07 -22.37 -7.14
C THR A 41 -12.27 -21.97 -8.60
N GLY A 42 -11.27 -22.21 -9.45
CA GLY A 42 -11.27 -21.77 -10.85
C GLY A 42 -11.15 -20.25 -11.04
N TYR A 43 -10.85 -19.48 -9.98
CA TYR A 43 -10.59 -18.05 -10.11
C TYR A 43 -9.27 -17.77 -10.84
N GLU A 44 -9.22 -16.67 -11.57
CA GLU A 44 -8.02 -16.15 -12.23
C GLU A 44 -7.37 -14.98 -11.47
N GLN A 45 -7.77 -14.74 -10.21
CA GLN A 45 -7.25 -13.64 -9.41
C GLN A 45 -6.95 -14.08 -7.97
N VAL A 46 -5.76 -13.71 -7.47
CA VAL A 46 -5.32 -13.98 -6.09
C VAL A 46 -4.83 -12.70 -5.43
N GLY A 47 -5.24 -12.47 -4.18
CA GLY A 47 -4.73 -11.40 -3.33
C GLY A 47 -3.77 -11.92 -2.27
N LEU A 48 -2.57 -11.38 -2.18
CA LEU A 48 -1.59 -11.66 -1.12
C LEU A 48 -1.90 -10.79 0.11
N LEU A 49 -2.77 -11.29 0.98
CA LEU A 49 -3.32 -10.52 2.09
C LEU A 49 -2.38 -10.44 3.30
N SER A 50 -2.21 -9.23 3.83
CA SER A 50 -1.60 -8.97 5.15
C SER A 50 -1.98 -7.58 5.67
N LEU A 51 -1.56 -7.22 6.88
CA LEU A 51 -1.71 -5.86 7.41
C LEU A 51 -0.61 -4.90 6.91
N SER A 52 0.51 -5.42 6.42
CA SER A 52 1.63 -4.64 5.86
C SER A 52 2.51 -5.52 4.99
N SER A 53 2.11 -5.74 3.74
CA SER A 53 2.75 -6.70 2.84
C SER A 53 4.21 -6.36 2.53
N SER A 54 4.54 -5.08 2.45
CA SER A 54 5.93 -4.61 2.25
C SER A 54 6.85 -4.80 3.46
N ASP A 55 6.31 -5.14 4.63
CA ASP A 55 7.10 -5.45 5.83
C ASP A 55 7.43 -6.95 5.96
N HIS A 56 6.93 -7.82 5.07
CA HIS A 56 7.30 -9.24 5.04
C HIS A 56 8.79 -9.39 4.71
N THR A 57 9.53 -10.13 5.52
CA THR A 57 11.00 -10.19 5.43
C THR A 57 11.51 -10.74 4.11
N ARG A 58 10.77 -11.65 3.47
CA ARG A 58 11.11 -12.26 2.16
C ARG A 58 10.18 -11.79 1.04
N ILE A 59 9.71 -10.54 1.08
CA ILE A 59 8.71 -10.07 0.12
C ILE A 59 9.20 -10.09 -1.35
N LEU A 60 10.44 -9.69 -1.61
CA LEU A 60 11.00 -9.69 -2.96
C LEU A 60 11.12 -11.11 -3.51
N GLU A 61 11.60 -12.04 -2.71
CA GLU A 61 11.68 -13.44 -3.09
C GLU A 61 10.30 -14.04 -3.38
N LEU A 62 9.33 -13.76 -2.51
CA LEU A 62 7.94 -14.19 -2.73
C LEU A 62 7.39 -13.66 -4.05
N ILE A 63 7.55 -12.36 -4.33
CA ILE A 63 7.04 -11.75 -5.56
C ILE A 63 7.68 -12.34 -6.80
N ARG A 64 9.01 -12.54 -6.79
CA ARG A 64 9.74 -13.21 -7.90
C ARG A 64 9.23 -14.64 -8.12
N SER A 65 9.09 -15.40 -7.06
CA SER A 65 8.60 -16.78 -7.14
C SER A 65 7.16 -16.86 -7.65
N VAL A 66 6.32 -15.91 -7.25
CA VAL A 66 4.94 -15.77 -7.76
C VAL A 66 4.96 -15.42 -9.25
N TYR A 67 5.78 -14.44 -9.66
CA TYR A 67 5.92 -14.06 -11.06
C TYR A 67 6.36 -15.26 -11.91
N GLU A 68 7.46 -15.92 -11.55
CA GLU A 68 7.97 -17.07 -12.29
C GLU A 68 6.96 -18.21 -12.43
N LYS A 69 6.16 -18.43 -11.38
CA LYS A 69 5.15 -19.49 -11.40
C LYS A 69 3.94 -19.18 -12.28
N PHE A 70 3.52 -17.91 -12.34
CA PHE A 70 2.25 -17.54 -12.96
C PHE A 70 2.37 -16.66 -14.23
N LYS A 71 3.60 -16.24 -14.65
CA LYS A 71 3.83 -15.35 -15.80
C LYS A 71 3.21 -15.84 -17.12
N ASP A 72 3.17 -17.14 -17.34
CA ASP A 72 2.62 -17.75 -18.55
C ASP A 72 1.13 -18.17 -18.39
N THR A 73 0.48 -17.71 -17.33
CA THR A 73 -0.92 -17.99 -17.01
C THR A 73 -1.77 -16.72 -17.12
N ARG A 74 -3.10 -16.86 -16.99
CA ARG A 74 -4.02 -15.72 -16.88
C ARG A 74 -4.18 -15.22 -15.45
N VAL A 75 -3.48 -15.80 -14.49
CA VAL A 75 -3.63 -15.47 -13.07
C VAL A 75 -3.11 -14.06 -12.79
N GLN A 76 -3.98 -13.23 -12.25
CA GLN A 76 -3.64 -11.89 -11.78
C GLN A 76 -3.33 -11.92 -10.28
N VAL A 77 -2.21 -11.34 -9.89
CA VAL A 77 -1.81 -11.29 -8.48
C VAL A 77 -1.85 -9.85 -7.98
N ASN A 78 -2.60 -9.65 -6.90
CA ASN A 78 -2.70 -8.38 -6.21
C ASN A 78 -1.91 -8.40 -4.89
N LEU A 79 -1.12 -7.35 -4.67
CA LEU A 79 -0.42 -7.11 -3.41
C LEU A 79 -1.02 -5.87 -2.74
N PRO A 80 -2.04 -6.03 -1.89
CA PRO A 80 -2.60 -4.93 -1.10
C PRO A 80 -1.69 -4.56 0.07
N SER A 81 -2.02 -3.47 0.76
CA SER A 81 -1.41 -3.09 2.03
C SER A 81 0.09 -2.78 1.95
N LEU A 82 0.50 -2.07 0.91
CA LEU A 82 1.85 -1.54 0.79
C LEU A 82 2.02 -0.31 1.69
N ARG A 83 3.09 -0.31 2.47
CA ARG A 83 3.42 0.79 3.37
C ARG A 83 4.45 1.72 2.73
N ILE A 84 4.23 3.03 2.81
CA ILE A 84 5.11 4.04 2.21
C ILE A 84 6.55 3.90 2.74
N ALA A 85 6.71 3.75 4.05
CA ALA A 85 8.04 3.71 4.69
C ALA A 85 8.86 2.42 4.41
N SER A 86 8.24 1.34 3.93
CA SER A 86 8.90 0.07 3.57
C SER A 86 8.78 -0.25 2.08
N PHE A 87 8.43 0.75 1.29
CA PHE A 87 8.26 0.61 -0.15
C PHE A 87 9.59 0.84 -0.85
N SER A 88 10.14 -0.18 -1.50
CA SER A 88 11.40 -0.10 -2.23
C SER A 88 11.20 -0.02 -3.75
N VAL A 89 12.18 0.53 -4.45
CA VAL A 89 12.22 0.58 -5.92
C VAL A 89 12.19 -0.84 -6.49
N ASP A 90 12.98 -1.75 -5.90
CA ASP A 90 13.04 -3.15 -6.32
C ASP A 90 11.67 -3.82 -6.27
N LEU A 91 10.90 -3.58 -5.20
CA LEU A 91 9.54 -4.11 -5.08
C LEU A 91 8.61 -3.52 -6.15
N MET A 92 8.82 -2.26 -6.52
CA MET A 92 8.04 -1.57 -7.55
C MET A 92 8.26 -2.18 -8.93
N ASP A 93 9.52 -2.46 -9.28
CA ASP A 93 9.89 -3.04 -10.56
C ASP A 93 9.33 -4.47 -10.70
N GLU A 94 9.45 -5.29 -9.65
CA GLU A 94 8.88 -6.64 -9.63
C GLU A 94 7.34 -6.63 -9.76
N LEU A 95 6.66 -5.64 -9.15
CA LEU A 95 5.19 -5.53 -9.22
C LEU A 95 4.68 -5.07 -10.59
N LYS A 96 5.52 -4.41 -11.39
CA LYS A 96 5.14 -3.90 -12.71
C LYS A 96 4.74 -5.02 -13.65
N ASP A 97 5.46 -6.11 -13.62
CA ASP A 97 5.22 -7.29 -14.47
C ASP A 97 3.99 -8.08 -14.01
N LEU A 98 3.71 -8.08 -12.70
CA LEU A 98 2.52 -8.74 -12.13
C LEU A 98 1.22 -7.96 -12.32
N ARG A 99 1.29 -6.63 -12.53
CA ARG A 99 0.11 -5.75 -12.59
C ARG A 99 0.24 -4.68 -13.68
N PRO A 100 0.31 -5.04 -14.96
CA PRO A 100 0.36 -4.07 -16.03
C PRO A 100 -0.88 -3.15 -16.02
N GLY A 101 -0.65 -1.83 -16.00
CA GLY A 101 -1.73 -0.83 -15.98
C GLY A 101 -2.44 -0.62 -14.64
N GLY A 102 -1.98 -1.24 -13.56
CA GLY A 102 -2.51 -1.04 -12.21
C GLY A 102 -2.21 0.36 -11.64
N GLY A 103 -2.57 0.56 -10.38
CA GLY A 103 -2.25 1.76 -9.61
C GLY A 103 -1.72 1.40 -8.23
N PHE A 104 -1.10 2.37 -7.57
CA PHE A 104 -0.68 2.22 -6.18
C PHE A 104 -1.68 2.83 -5.21
N THR A 105 -1.72 2.26 -4.01
CA THR A 105 -2.45 2.83 -2.88
C THR A 105 -1.45 3.18 -1.79
N LEU A 106 -1.43 4.44 -1.41
CA LEU A 106 -0.66 4.94 -0.28
C LEU A 106 -1.64 5.40 0.81
N ALA A 107 -1.32 5.10 2.05
CA ALA A 107 -2.16 5.43 3.20
C ALA A 107 -1.40 6.33 4.19
N PRO A 108 -1.29 7.64 3.94
CA PRO A 108 -0.74 8.58 4.92
C PRO A 108 -1.61 8.66 6.18
N GLU A 109 -2.92 8.43 6.06
CA GLU A 109 -3.99 8.50 7.04
C GLU A 109 -4.29 9.92 7.52
N ALA A 110 -3.28 10.78 7.67
CA ALA A 110 -3.41 12.20 7.95
C ALA A 110 -2.43 13.01 7.10
N ALA A 111 -2.79 14.24 6.76
CA ALA A 111 -1.99 15.05 5.84
C ALA A 111 -0.83 15.80 6.53
N THR A 112 -0.99 16.18 7.79
CA THR A 112 0.04 16.88 8.54
C THR A 112 0.92 15.91 9.33
N GLU A 113 2.21 16.24 9.49
CA GLU A 113 3.16 15.45 10.30
C GLU A 113 2.71 15.38 11.76
N ARG A 114 2.19 16.49 12.28
CA ARG A 114 1.60 16.57 13.61
C ARG A 114 0.54 15.50 13.81
N MET A 115 -0.42 15.39 12.90
CA MET A 115 -1.49 14.40 13.00
C MET A 115 -0.97 12.98 12.81
N ARG A 116 -0.02 12.76 11.89
CA ARG A 116 0.63 11.45 11.74
C ARG A 116 1.38 11.01 13.00
N ALA A 117 2.03 11.94 13.71
CA ALA A 117 2.64 11.65 15.01
C ALA A 117 1.58 11.29 16.07
N ILE A 118 0.46 12.05 16.15
CA ILE A 118 -0.64 11.77 17.09
C ILE A 118 -1.20 10.36 16.90
N ILE A 119 -1.41 9.90 15.67
CA ILE A 119 -1.92 8.56 15.38
C ILE A 119 -0.85 7.47 15.41
N ASN A 120 0.37 7.78 15.82
CA ASN A 120 1.53 6.89 15.84
C ASN A 120 1.82 6.24 14.47
N LYS A 121 1.76 7.06 13.43
CA LYS A 121 2.16 6.70 12.07
C LYS A 121 3.12 7.79 11.53
N PRO A 122 4.28 7.99 12.20
CA PRO A 122 5.22 9.05 11.80
C PRO A 122 5.70 8.79 10.38
N LEU A 123 5.63 9.84 9.57
CA LEU A 123 6.03 9.83 8.17
C LEU A 123 6.20 11.28 7.73
N ASP A 124 7.35 11.64 7.23
CA ASP A 124 7.64 12.99 6.74
C ASP A 124 6.91 13.23 5.42
N GLU A 125 6.48 14.46 5.18
CA GLU A 125 5.81 14.82 3.92
C GLU A 125 6.73 14.58 2.72
N GLU A 126 8.01 14.90 2.86
CA GLU A 126 9.04 14.68 1.84
C GLU A 126 9.05 13.23 1.35
N ILE A 127 9.02 12.25 2.28
CA ILE A 127 9.00 10.82 1.95
C ILE A 127 7.74 10.46 1.14
N ILE A 128 6.59 11.05 1.46
CA ILE A 128 5.34 10.83 0.72
C ILE A 128 5.49 11.37 -0.71
N LEU A 129 6.03 12.57 -0.86
CA LEU A 129 6.21 13.22 -2.16
C LEU A 129 7.24 12.50 -3.02
N GLU A 130 8.36 12.05 -2.41
CA GLU A 130 9.40 11.26 -3.06
C GLU A 130 8.87 9.89 -3.53
N THR A 131 8.13 9.19 -2.67
CA THR A 131 7.48 7.93 -3.04
C THR A 131 6.51 8.13 -4.22
N ALA A 132 5.73 9.19 -4.19
CA ALA A 132 4.82 9.51 -5.30
C ALA A 132 5.59 9.81 -6.60
N ARG A 133 6.72 10.54 -6.52
CA ARG A 133 7.61 10.83 -7.65
C ARG A 133 8.13 9.52 -8.24
N THR A 134 8.69 8.66 -7.43
CA THR A 134 9.24 7.36 -7.84
C THR A 134 8.17 6.49 -8.51
N ILE A 135 6.95 6.44 -7.99
CA ILE A 135 5.82 5.73 -8.61
C ILE A 135 5.55 6.25 -10.02
N PHE A 136 5.54 7.58 -10.23
CA PHE A 136 5.31 8.15 -11.56
C PHE A 136 6.53 7.96 -12.49
N GLU A 137 7.75 8.01 -11.99
CA GLU A 137 8.98 7.73 -12.76
C GLU A 137 8.93 6.34 -13.38
N HIS A 138 8.55 5.34 -12.60
CA HIS A 138 8.42 3.95 -13.03
C HIS A 138 7.18 3.68 -13.92
N GLY A 139 6.46 4.72 -14.32
CA GLY A 139 5.43 4.64 -15.36
C GLY A 139 4.01 4.42 -14.86
N TRP A 140 3.78 4.35 -13.55
CA TRP A 140 2.44 4.26 -13.01
C TRP A 140 1.70 5.59 -13.16
N LEU A 141 0.41 5.54 -13.48
CA LEU A 141 -0.39 6.74 -13.78
C LEU A 141 -1.52 6.97 -12.77
N SER A 142 -1.80 5.99 -11.93
CA SER A 142 -2.90 6.05 -10.96
C SER A 142 -2.37 5.88 -9.54
N LEU A 143 -2.70 6.84 -8.66
CA LEU A 143 -2.36 6.79 -7.25
C LEU A 143 -3.60 7.04 -6.41
N LYS A 144 -3.89 6.13 -5.49
CA LYS A 144 -4.95 6.27 -4.51
C LYS A 144 -4.36 6.62 -3.15
N LEU A 145 -4.91 7.65 -2.52
CA LEU A 145 -4.48 8.12 -1.20
C LEU A 145 -5.61 7.89 -0.19
N TYR A 146 -5.30 7.26 0.93
CA TYR A 146 -6.25 7.09 2.02
C TYR A 146 -5.97 8.06 3.17
N PHE A 147 -7.04 8.70 3.64
CA PHE A 147 -7.06 9.59 4.78
C PHE A 147 -8.22 9.27 5.71
N MET A 148 -8.09 9.69 6.96
CA MET A 148 -9.17 9.72 7.95
C MET A 148 -9.40 11.17 8.39
N ILE A 149 -10.66 11.49 8.72
CA ILE A 149 -11.07 12.76 9.33
C ILE A 149 -11.84 12.49 10.63
N GLY A 150 -11.88 13.47 11.51
CA GLY A 150 -12.45 13.33 12.85
C GLY A 150 -11.49 12.70 13.85
N LEU A 151 -10.20 12.78 13.60
CA LEU A 151 -9.16 12.29 14.53
C LEU A 151 -9.11 13.18 15.80
N PRO A 152 -8.72 12.61 16.97
CA PRO A 152 -8.52 13.42 18.17
C PRO A 152 -7.51 14.56 17.91
N GLN A 153 -7.85 15.77 18.39
CA GLN A 153 -7.06 17.00 18.23
C GLN A 153 -6.90 17.49 16.76
N GLU A 154 -7.67 16.96 15.82
CA GLU A 154 -7.69 17.42 14.43
C GLU A 154 -8.30 18.84 14.35
N THR A 155 -7.71 19.68 13.52
CA THR A 155 -8.21 21.03 13.22
C THR A 155 -8.66 21.12 11.75
N MET A 156 -9.34 22.20 11.40
CA MET A 156 -9.75 22.43 10.01
C MET A 156 -8.55 22.61 9.07
N GLU A 157 -7.44 23.13 9.58
CA GLU A 157 -6.18 23.25 8.84
C GLU A 157 -5.60 21.87 8.50
N ASP A 158 -5.70 20.89 9.42
CA ASP A 158 -5.28 19.52 9.16
C ASP A 158 -6.13 18.86 8.07
N VAL A 159 -7.44 19.12 8.08
CA VAL A 159 -8.36 18.62 7.06
C VAL A 159 -8.06 19.28 5.70
N GLN A 160 -7.85 20.59 5.68
CA GLN A 160 -7.50 21.32 4.47
C GLN A 160 -6.17 20.85 3.86
N ALA A 161 -5.21 20.49 4.71
CA ALA A 161 -3.91 19.98 4.28
C ALA A 161 -4.03 18.68 3.46
N ILE A 162 -5.13 17.92 3.56
CA ILE A 162 -5.40 16.74 2.71
C ILE A 162 -5.47 17.16 1.24
N LEU A 163 -6.18 18.25 0.95
CA LEU A 163 -6.30 18.76 -0.42
C LEU A 163 -4.96 19.32 -0.92
N ASP A 164 -4.21 19.97 -0.06
CA ASP A 164 -2.93 20.57 -0.43
C ASP A 164 -1.88 19.51 -0.72
N LEU A 165 -1.80 18.44 0.09
CA LEU A 165 -0.94 17.29 -0.17
C LEU A 165 -1.33 16.59 -1.48
N ALA A 166 -2.62 16.38 -1.71
CA ALA A 166 -3.11 15.77 -2.94
C ALA A 166 -2.77 16.63 -4.18
N ARG A 167 -2.86 17.96 -4.08
CA ARG A 167 -2.47 18.91 -5.14
C ARG A 167 -0.96 18.85 -5.43
N LYS A 168 -0.12 18.81 -4.39
CA LYS A 168 1.34 18.64 -4.53
C LYS A 168 1.67 17.35 -5.29
N ILE A 169 1.11 16.21 -4.87
CA ILE A 169 1.30 14.91 -5.52
C ILE A 169 0.81 14.94 -6.98
N LYS A 170 -0.37 15.54 -7.23
CA LYS A 170 -0.90 15.70 -8.60
C LYS A 170 0.01 16.58 -9.46
N GLY A 171 0.57 17.65 -8.89
CA GLY A 171 1.53 18.53 -9.54
C GLY A 171 2.77 17.77 -10.01
N ILE A 172 3.36 16.96 -9.14
CA ILE A 172 4.50 16.09 -9.46
C ILE A 172 4.14 15.15 -10.62
N GLY A 173 3.04 14.43 -10.51
CA GLY A 173 2.64 13.50 -11.55
C GLY A 173 2.36 14.21 -12.89
N LYS A 174 1.70 15.37 -12.85
CA LYS A 174 1.39 16.16 -14.05
C LYS A 174 2.64 16.68 -14.76
N SER A 175 3.65 17.13 -14.02
CA SER A 175 4.93 17.59 -14.62
C SER A 175 5.67 16.47 -15.35
N MET A 176 5.51 15.22 -14.91
CA MET A 176 6.23 14.06 -15.45
C MET A 176 5.47 13.30 -16.54
N LYS A 177 4.15 13.16 -16.39
CA LYS A 177 3.29 12.30 -17.24
C LYS A 177 2.12 13.05 -17.87
N GLY A 178 2.03 14.38 -17.66
CA GLY A 178 0.95 15.21 -18.19
C GLY A 178 -0.42 14.89 -17.59
N ASN A 179 -1.48 15.12 -18.36
CA ASN A 179 -2.86 14.97 -17.91
C ASN A 179 -3.32 13.50 -17.74
N ARG A 180 -2.46 12.52 -18.01
CA ARG A 180 -2.78 11.08 -17.84
C ARG A 180 -2.80 10.66 -16.38
N VAL A 181 -2.20 11.43 -15.47
CA VAL A 181 -2.13 11.13 -14.05
C VAL A 181 -3.49 11.26 -13.38
N ARG A 182 -3.86 10.26 -12.60
CA ARG A 182 -5.09 10.21 -11.82
C ARG A 182 -4.75 10.05 -10.34
N ILE A 183 -5.29 10.96 -9.51
CA ILE A 183 -5.22 10.85 -8.06
C ILE A 183 -6.62 10.59 -7.53
N HIS A 184 -6.78 9.54 -6.75
CA HIS A 184 -8.03 9.18 -6.09
C HIS A 184 -7.86 9.36 -4.59
N LEU A 185 -8.78 10.09 -3.96
CA LEU A 185 -8.82 10.24 -2.50
C LEU A 185 -9.88 9.32 -1.92
N GLY A 186 -9.50 8.48 -0.98
CA GLY A 186 -10.41 7.76 -0.10
C GLY A 186 -10.36 8.40 1.28
N ILE A 187 -11.45 9.05 1.69
CA ILE A 187 -11.55 9.72 2.99
C ILE A 187 -12.57 8.97 3.81
N ALA A 188 -12.17 8.47 4.97
CA ALA A 188 -13.04 7.77 5.92
C ALA A 188 -13.18 8.56 7.21
N THR A 189 -14.31 8.44 7.88
CA THR A 189 -14.47 8.97 9.24
C THR A 189 -13.75 8.07 10.24
N PHE A 190 -13.01 8.67 11.16
CA PHE A 190 -12.41 7.93 12.28
C PHE A 190 -13.51 7.42 13.21
N ILE A 191 -13.46 6.13 13.50
CA ILE A 191 -14.35 5.48 14.47
C ILE A 191 -13.47 4.88 15.58
N PRO A 192 -13.57 5.39 16.82
CA PRO A 192 -12.86 4.81 17.96
C PRO A 192 -13.30 3.35 18.19
N LYS A 193 -12.31 2.51 18.56
CA LYS A 193 -12.53 1.08 18.86
C LYS A 193 -11.89 0.71 20.17
#